data_186d83b92ab2ace980656b6ab7c21cbf
#
_entry.id   186d83b92ab2ace980656b6ab7c21cbf
#
_cell.length_a   1.000
_cell.length_b   1.000
_cell.length_c   1.000
_cell.angle_alpha   90.00
_cell.angle_beta   90.00
_cell.angle_gamma   90.00
#
_symmetry.space_group_name_H-M   'P 1'
#
loop_
_entity.id
_entity.type
_entity.pdbx_description
1 polymer ?
#
loop_
_entity_poly.entity_id
_entity_poly.type
_entity_poly.pdbx_seq_one_letter_code
_entity_poly.pdbx_strand_id
1 'polypeptide(L)'
;QSRFSWVLKSVYAERDFALPACIGSEGLNVLLRRIQNRLIDFGYVTTRVVVEPQDLRSGMLVLTVIPGKVGRIQLQDQSAIPFATRGTLWFAMPMAQGDILNIRNIEQGLENLKRVPSADANMELVPTDAVGETDVVIAYKQSLPFHLTLGLDDSGSKATGRLQGSATFSWDNVLTLNDMFYISGTRSFKRDSDDAEGDYGSKNISLYYSIPWKNYLLTLSGSKYSYHQTVAGAFESYTYSGESQQMKANLSRLLSRGSLHKTYVNAALWTKKSHNYINDTEIEVQRRRTAGWEVGLNHTQYIGETVLQ
;
A
#
# COMPACT_ATOMS: atom_id res chain seq x y z
N GLN A 1 32.94 -3.82 -11.62
CA GLN A 1 32.48 -4.60 -10.45
C GLN A 1 31.09 -5.06 -10.73
N SER A 2 30.81 -6.38 -10.62
CA SER A 2 29.49 -6.90 -10.91
C SER A 2 28.46 -6.37 -9.90
N ARG A 3 27.25 -6.13 -10.37
CA ARG A 3 26.08 -5.70 -9.53
C ARG A 3 25.82 -6.63 -8.33
N PHE A 4 26.33 -7.86 -8.37
CA PHE A 4 26.18 -8.90 -7.37
C PHE A 4 27.41 -9.11 -6.46
N SER A 5 28.43 -8.24 -6.51
CA SER A 5 29.63 -8.37 -5.67
C SER A 5 29.35 -8.37 -4.16
N TRP A 6 28.23 -7.78 -3.75
CA TRP A 6 27.76 -7.76 -2.35
C TRP A 6 27.45 -9.16 -1.82
N VAL A 7 27.01 -10.10 -2.70
CA VAL A 7 26.67 -11.48 -2.30
C VAL A 7 27.90 -12.19 -1.79
N LEU A 8 29.03 -12.05 -2.48
CA LEU A 8 30.30 -12.62 -2.02
C LEU A 8 30.71 -12.06 -0.67
N LYS A 9 30.58 -10.75 -0.47
CA LYS A 9 30.88 -10.10 0.82
C LYS A 9 30.00 -10.65 1.94
N SER A 10 28.71 -10.91 1.68
CA SER A 10 27.79 -11.46 2.67
C SER A 10 28.13 -12.91 3.04
N VAL A 11 28.58 -13.72 2.09
CA VAL A 11 29.00 -15.12 2.35
C VAL A 11 30.33 -15.17 3.11
N TYR A 12 31.28 -14.27 2.81
CA TYR A 12 32.54 -14.16 3.55
C TYR A 12 32.38 -13.62 4.98
N ALA A 13 31.33 -12.91 5.26
CA ALA A 13 31.02 -12.44 6.60
C ALA A 13 30.54 -13.57 7.54
N GLU A 14 30.17 -14.73 6.99
CA GLU A 14 29.85 -15.92 7.78
C GLU A 14 31.15 -16.53 8.32
N ARG A 15 31.25 -16.68 9.65
CA ARG A 15 32.48 -17.08 10.39
C ARG A 15 33.08 -18.43 9.94
N ASP A 16 32.30 -19.26 9.23
CA ASP A 16 32.69 -20.58 8.80
C ASP A 16 33.47 -20.61 7.46
N PHE A 17 33.68 -19.43 6.84
CA PHE A 17 34.34 -19.34 5.54
C PHE A 17 35.47 -18.30 5.56
N ALA A 18 36.67 -18.74 6.00
CA ALA A 18 37.87 -17.89 5.99
C ALA A 18 38.68 -18.13 4.72
N LEU A 19 39.08 -17.07 4.03
CA LEU A 19 40.03 -17.13 2.92
C LEU A 19 41.42 -16.65 3.41
N PRO A 20 42.52 -17.21 2.90
CA PRO A 20 42.62 -18.29 1.89
C PRO A 20 42.33 -19.69 2.44
N ALA A 21 41.52 -20.46 1.73
CA ALA A 21 41.19 -21.84 2.09
C ALA A 21 41.50 -22.80 0.94
N CYS A 22 41.91 -24.01 1.27
CA CYS A 22 42.03 -25.11 0.29
C CYS A 22 40.62 -25.62 -0.03
N ILE A 23 40.06 -25.25 -1.19
CA ILE A 23 38.69 -25.58 -1.58
C ILE A 23 38.75 -26.78 -2.52
N GLY A 24 38.33 -27.97 -2.04
CA GLY A 24 38.04 -29.13 -2.88
C GLY A 24 36.69 -29.02 -3.60
N SER A 25 36.34 -29.99 -4.42
CA SER A 25 35.08 -30.03 -5.17
C SER A 25 33.82 -29.90 -4.27
N GLU A 26 33.82 -30.53 -3.11
CA GLU A 26 32.73 -30.42 -2.13
C GLU A 26 32.63 -29.00 -1.54
N GLY A 27 33.76 -28.41 -1.17
CA GLY A 27 33.81 -27.04 -0.66
C GLY A 27 33.33 -26.02 -1.70
N LEU A 28 33.66 -26.23 -2.98
CA LEU A 28 33.14 -25.41 -4.08
C LEU A 28 31.63 -25.52 -4.21
N ASN A 29 31.05 -26.72 -4.14
CA ASN A 29 29.62 -26.93 -4.19
C ASN A 29 28.89 -26.28 -3.00
N VAL A 30 29.49 -26.32 -1.80
CA VAL A 30 28.94 -25.62 -0.62
C VAL A 30 28.97 -24.12 -0.84
N LEU A 31 30.05 -23.56 -1.36
CA LEU A 31 30.16 -22.13 -1.66
C LEU A 31 29.09 -21.68 -2.67
N LEU A 32 28.98 -22.39 -3.79
CA LEU A 32 28.00 -22.11 -4.82
C LEU A 32 26.55 -22.12 -4.27
N ARG A 33 26.25 -23.13 -3.45
CA ARG A 33 24.92 -23.24 -2.80
C ARG A 33 24.65 -22.11 -1.85
N ARG A 34 25.61 -21.67 -1.04
CA ARG A 34 25.49 -20.53 -0.15
C ARG A 34 25.23 -19.23 -0.93
N ILE A 35 26.00 -19.00 -2.00
CA ILE A 35 25.80 -17.83 -2.87
C ILE A 35 24.42 -17.87 -3.52
N GLN A 36 24.01 -19.03 -4.05
CA GLN A 36 22.69 -19.19 -4.66
C GLN A 36 21.55 -18.94 -3.66
N ASN A 37 21.65 -19.48 -2.45
CA ASN A 37 20.65 -19.25 -1.40
C ASN A 37 20.56 -17.78 -1.03
N ARG A 38 21.69 -17.08 -0.91
CA ARG A 38 21.68 -15.62 -0.67
C ARG A 38 21.02 -14.84 -1.79
N LEU A 39 21.24 -15.19 -3.05
CA LEU A 39 20.54 -14.57 -4.17
C LEU A 39 19.01 -14.79 -4.07
N ILE A 40 18.60 -16.01 -3.73
CA ILE A 40 17.16 -16.35 -3.54
C ILE A 40 16.57 -15.58 -2.37
N ASP A 41 17.25 -15.49 -1.23
CA ASP A 41 16.79 -14.73 -0.05
C ASP A 41 16.52 -13.25 -0.38
N PHE A 42 17.38 -12.66 -1.23
CA PHE A 42 17.23 -11.30 -1.73
C PHE A 42 16.27 -11.16 -2.92
N GLY A 43 15.62 -12.26 -3.32
CA GLY A 43 14.59 -12.27 -4.33
C GLY A 43 15.04 -12.54 -5.76
N TYR A 44 16.33 -12.82 -6.00
CA TYR A 44 16.88 -13.12 -7.33
C TYR A 44 16.76 -14.61 -7.67
N VAL A 45 15.53 -15.11 -7.70
CA VAL A 45 15.21 -16.54 -7.79
C VAL A 45 15.61 -17.20 -9.12
N THR A 46 15.75 -16.43 -10.19
CA THR A 46 16.13 -16.91 -11.53
C THR A 46 17.61 -16.64 -11.87
N THR A 47 18.31 -15.87 -11.03
CA THR A 47 19.75 -15.60 -11.19
C THR A 47 20.55 -16.82 -10.75
N ARG A 48 21.51 -17.23 -11.56
CA ARG A 48 22.35 -18.42 -11.31
C ARG A 48 23.81 -18.03 -11.16
N VAL A 49 24.52 -18.82 -10.34
CA VAL A 49 25.98 -18.75 -10.22
C VAL A 49 26.55 -20.03 -10.74
N VAL A 50 27.50 -19.91 -11.64
CA VAL A 50 28.20 -21.05 -12.28
C VAL A 50 29.70 -20.86 -12.21
N VAL A 51 30.41 -21.99 -12.28
CA VAL A 51 31.85 -22.04 -12.45
C VAL A 51 32.12 -22.57 -13.84
N GLU A 52 32.74 -21.73 -14.66
CA GLU A 52 33.21 -22.15 -15.98
C GLU A 52 34.53 -22.96 -15.84
N PRO A 53 34.83 -23.85 -16.80
CA PRO A 53 36.14 -24.53 -16.83
C PRO A 53 37.28 -23.52 -16.77
N GLN A 54 38.17 -23.63 -15.78
CA GLN A 54 39.21 -22.68 -15.52
C GLN A 54 40.47 -23.34 -14.91
N ASP A 55 41.65 -22.75 -15.10
CA ASP A 55 42.88 -23.18 -14.45
C ASP A 55 42.98 -22.60 -13.04
N LEU A 56 42.93 -23.46 -12.04
CA LEU A 56 43.02 -23.10 -10.62
C LEU A 56 44.44 -22.97 -10.10
N ARG A 57 45.48 -23.23 -10.93
CA ARG A 57 46.89 -23.10 -10.51
C ARG A 57 47.30 -21.70 -10.10
N SER A 58 46.58 -20.69 -10.58
CA SER A 58 46.77 -19.30 -10.19
C SER A 58 46.30 -18.99 -8.75
N GLY A 59 45.63 -19.95 -8.08
CA GLY A 59 44.99 -19.72 -6.78
C GLY A 59 43.77 -18.79 -6.84
N MET A 60 43.29 -18.46 -8.04
CA MET A 60 42.14 -17.57 -8.25
C MET A 60 40.97 -18.40 -8.78
N LEU A 61 39.82 -18.31 -8.07
CA LEU A 61 38.54 -18.91 -8.49
C LEU A 61 37.65 -17.81 -9.06
N VAL A 62 37.25 -17.94 -10.32
CA VAL A 62 36.30 -17.01 -10.99
C VAL A 62 34.90 -17.62 -10.96
N LEU A 63 33.95 -16.88 -10.44
CA LEU A 63 32.54 -17.26 -10.44
C LEU A 63 31.79 -16.35 -11.43
N THR A 64 31.03 -16.98 -12.32
CA THR A 64 30.18 -16.26 -13.30
C THR A 64 28.76 -16.21 -12.80
N VAL A 65 28.22 -14.98 -12.69
CA VAL A 65 26.81 -14.76 -12.33
C VAL A 65 26.02 -14.51 -13.60
N ILE A 66 25.04 -15.35 -13.86
CA ILE A 66 24.09 -15.23 -14.97
C ILE A 66 22.81 -14.60 -14.40
N PRO A 67 22.56 -13.29 -14.60
CA PRO A 67 21.37 -12.64 -14.08
C PRO A 67 20.12 -13.14 -14.84
N GLY A 68 19.11 -13.56 -14.07
CA GLY A 68 17.79 -13.81 -14.63
C GLY A 68 17.10 -12.48 -14.98
N LYS A 69 16.59 -12.35 -16.19
CA LYS A 69 15.92 -11.15 -16.69
C LYS A 69 14.43 -11.38 -16.87
N VAL A 70 13.68 -10.30 -16.76
CA VAL A 70 12.27 -10.28 -17.08
C VAL A 70 12.12 -10.30 -18.61
N GLY A 71 11.47 -11.33 -19.12
CA GLY A 71 11.02 -11.40 -20.50
C GLY A 71 9.81 -10.49 -20.72
N ARG A 72 8.70 -11.03 -21.19
CA ARG A 72 7.45 -10.28 -21.31
C ARG A 72 6.68 -10.32 -20.00
N ILE A 73 6.00 -9.21 -19.69
CA ILE A 73 5.02 -9.15 -18.63
C ILE A 73 3.64 -9.13 -19.28
N GLN A 74 2.86 -10.18 -19.04
CA GLN A 74 1.55 -10.36 -19.65
C GLN A 74 0.47 -10.39 -18.58
N LEU A 75 -0.62 -9.66 -18.78
CA LEU A 75 -1.80 -9.70 -17.95
C LEU A 75 -2.91 -10.42 -18.71
N GLN A 76 -3.39 -11.50 -18.15
CA GLN A 76 -4.54 -12.27 -18.63
C GLN A 76 -5.75 -11.88 -17.79
N ASP A 77 -6.62 -11.05 -18.37
CA ASP A 77 -7.86 -10.65 -17.71
C ASP A 77 -8.91 -11.77 -17.86
N GLN A 78 -9.22 -12.41 -16.73
CA GLN A 78 -10.22 -13.48 -16.61
C GLN A 78 -11.55 -12.97 -16.04
N SER A 79 -11.74 -11.66 -15.97
CA SER A 79 -12.98 -11.03 -15.53
C SER A 79 -14.13 -11.33 -16.48
N ALA A 80 -15.36 -11.41 -15.97
CA ALA A 80 -16.56 -11.56 -16.80
C ALA A 80 -16.74 -10.38 -17.77
N ILE A 81 -16.37 -9.18 -17.33
CA ILE A 81 -16.23 -7.98 -18.13
C ILE A 81 -14.78 -7.55 -18.00
N PRO A 82 -13.99 -7.45 -19.10
CA PRO A 82 -12.61 -7.02 -19.02
C PRO A 82 -12.48 -5.59 -18.49
N PHE A 83 -11.77 -5.44 -17.38
CA PHE A 83 -11.51 -4.12 -16.76
C PHE A 83 -10.05 -3.69 -16.87
N ALA A 84 -9.13 -4.66 -17.00
CA ALA A 84 -7.72 -4.38 -17.01
C ALA A 84 -7.27 -3.74 -18.32
N THR A 85 -6.43 -2.74 -18.22
CA THR A 85 -5.80 -2.02 -19.34
C THR A 85 -4.28 -2.15 -19.26
N ARG A 86 -3.57 -1.65 -20.26
CA ARG A 86 -2.11 -1.50 -20.17
C ARG A 86 -1.70 -0.61 -19.02
N GLY A 87 -2.54 0.38 -18.67
CA GLY A 87 -2.36 1.24 -17.51
C GLY A 87 -2.40 0.48 -16.18
N THR A 88 -3.34 -0.46 -16.03
CA THR A 88 -3.46 -1.33 -14.86
C THR A 88 -2.12 -2.01 -14.54
N LEU A 89 -1.50 -2.61 -15.54
CA LEU A 89 -0.23 -3.30 -15.41
C LEU A 89 0.94 -2.32 -15.16
N TRP A 90 1.00 -1.23 -15.91
CA TRP A 90 2.09 -0.25 -15.84
C TRP A 90 2.14 0.47 -14.49
N PHE A 91 0.98 0.79 -13.90
CA PHE A 91 0.89 1.38 -12.57
C PHE A 91 1.22 0.37 -11.45
N ALA A 92 0.84 -0.90 -11.65
CA ALA A 92 1.07 -1.94 -10.65
C ALA A 92 2.53 -2.37 -10.55
N MET A 93 3.19 -2.63 -11.70
CA MET A 93 4.46 -3.35 -11.74
C MET A 93 5.67 -2.42 -11.58
N PRO A 94 6.50 -2.59 -10.52
CA PRO A 94 7.70 -1.79 -10.31
C PRO A 94 8.90 -2.25 -11.14
N MET A 95 8.69 -3.09 -12.15
CA MET A 95 9.72 -3.59 -13.07
C MET A 95 9.22 -3.57 -14.51
N ALA A 96 10.15 -3.66 -15.46
CA ALA A 96 9.89 -3.68 -16.89
C ALA A 96 10.62 -4.86 -17.56
N GLN A 97 10.26 -5.14 -18.81
CA GLN A 97 10.98 -6.10 -19.65
C GLN A 97 12.47 -5.72 -19.75
N GLY A 98 13.33 -6.72 -19.61
CA GLY A 98 14.80 -6.57 -19.63
C GLY A 98 15.42 -6.26 -18.26
N ASP A 99 14.63 -5.88 -17.26
CA ASP A 99 15.13 -5.71 -15.90
C ASP A 99 15.59 -7.04 -15.29
N ILE A 100 16.47 -6.99 -14.30
CA ILE A 100 16.81 -8.18 -13.53
C ILE A 100 15.59 -8.60 -12.71
N LEU A 101 15.16 -9.85 -12.90
CA LEU A 101 14.00 -10.38 -12.22
C LEU A 101 14.25 -10.47 -10.71
N ASN A 102 13.40 -9.81 -9.95
CA ASN A 102 13.37 -9.91 -8.51
C ASN A 102 11.93 -10.17 -8.06
N ILE A 103 11.75 -11.28 -7.33
CA ILE A 103 10.42 -11.71 -6.85
C ILE A 103 9.75 -10.66 -5.96
N ARG A 104 10.54 -9.83 -5.24
CA ARG A 104 10.00 -8.77 -4.38
C ARG A 104 9.28 -7.67 -5.17
N ASN A 105 9.77 -7.39 -6.38
CA ASN A 105 9.09 -6.47 -7.29
C ASN A 105 7.77 -7.07 -7.81
N ILE A 106 7.74 -8.37 -8.07
CA ILE A 106 6.53 -9.06 -8.49
C ILE A 106 5.49 -9.08 -7.36
N GLU A 107 5.91 -9.42 -6.14
CA GLU A 107 5.06 -9.37 -4.96
C GLU A 107 4.45 -7.97 -4.74
N GLN A 108 5.24 -6.91 -4.95
CA GLN A 108 4.73 -5.54 -4.87
C GLN A 108 3.71 -5.25 -5.96
N GLY A 109 3.96 -5.70 -7.18
CA GLY A 109 3.01 -5.57 -8.28
C GLY A 109 1.70 -6.29 -8.03
N LEU A 110 1.76 -7.52 -7.52
CA LEU A 110 0.58 -8.28 -7.12
C LEU A 110 -0.19 -7.60 -5.97
N GLU A 111 0.50 -7.06 -4.97
CA GLU A 111 -0.11 -6.30 -3.89
C GLU A 111 -0.86 -5.08 -4.42
N ASN A 112 -0.28 -4.37 -5.41
CA ASN A 112 -0.94 -3.24 -6.07
C ASN A 112 -2.19 -3.67 -6.84
N LEU A 113 -2.15 -4.81 -7.56
CA LEU A 113 -3.30 -5.36 -8.29
C LEU A 113 -4.42 -5.84 -7.37
N LYS A 114 -4.06 -6.45 -6.24
CA LYS A 114 -5.00 -7.02 -5.25
C LYS A 114 -5.46 -6.03 -4.18
N ARG A 115 -5.01 -4.76 -4.23
CA ARG A 115 -5.36 -3.79 -3.19
C ARG A 115 -6.82 -3.36 -3.20
N VAL A 116 -7.50 -3.44 -4.33
CA VAL A 116 -8.93 -3.16 -4.44
C VAL A 116 -9.74 -4.42 -4.10
N PRO A 117 -10.79 -4.32 -3.25
CA PRO A 117 -11.51 -5.50 -2.75
C PRO A 117 -12.12 -6.40 -3.83
N SER A 118 -12.50 -5.83 -4.97
CA SER A 118 -13.11 -6.56 -6.08
C SER A 118 -12.11 -7.32 -6.96
N ALA A 119 -10.79 -7.08 -6.81
CA ALA A 119 -9.77 -7.65 -7.67
C ALA A 119 -8.96 -8.75 -6.99
N ASP A 120 -8.64 -9.78 -7.76
CA ASP A 120 -7.68 -10.82 -7.39
C ASP A 120 -6.67 -11.01 -8.52
N ALA A 121 -5.43 -11.36 -8.17
CA ALA A 121 -4.37 -11.58 -9.11
C ALA A 121 -3.40 -12.66 -8.61
N ASN A 122 -3.00 -13.55 -9.52
CA ASN A 122 -1.97 -14.53 -9.28
C ASN A 122 -0.91 -14.42 -10.38
N MET A 123 0.31 -14.88 -10.09
CA MET A 123 1.37 -14.85 -11.08
C MET A 123 1.99 -16.22 -11.30
N GLU A 124 2.50 -16.41 -12.50
CA GLU A 124 3.28 -17.55 -12.92
C GLU A 124 4.54 -17.07 -13.62
N LEU A 125 5.67 -17.73 -13.32
CA LEU A 125 6.96 -17.52 -14.00
C LEU A 125 7.13 -18.60 -15.05
N VAL A 126 7.17 -18.20 -16.32
CA VAL A 126 7.27 -19.11 -17.46
C VAL A 126 8.66 -18.95 -18.10
N PRO A 127 9.50 -20.02 -18.09
CA PRO A 127 10.78 -19.99 -18.78
C PRO A 127 10.58 -19.72 -20.28
N THR A 128 11.48 -18.95 -20.88
CA THR A 128 11.53 -18.74 -22.34
C THR A 128 12.65 -19.55 -22.97
N ASP A 129 12.66 -19.62 -24.30
CA ASP A 129 13.75 -20.26 -25.08
C ASP A 129 15.07 -19.46 -24.97
N ALA A 130 14.98 -18.19 -24.61
CA ALA A 130 16.15 -17.34 -24.42
C ALA A 130 16.80 -17.63 -23.05
N VAL A 131 18.12 -17.88 -23.06
CA VAL A 131 18.87 -18.19 -21.85
C VAL A 131 18.83 -17.02 -20.87
N GLY A 132 18.37 -17.31 -19.63
CA GLY A 132 18.31 -16.31 -18.57
C GLY A 132 17.11 -15.37 -18.65
N GLU A 133 16.14 -15.58 -19.55
CA GLU A 133 14.89 -14.83 -19.57
C GLU A 133 13.72 -15.65 -19.03
N THR A 134 12.80 -14.96 -18.35
CA THR A 134 11.60 -15.55 -17.78
C THR A 134 10.43 -14.59 -18.00
N ASP A 135 9.38 -15.09 -18.64
CA ASP A 135 8.11 -14.35 -18.79
C ASP A 135 7.34 -14.35 -17.47
N VAL A 136 6.70 -13.23 -17.18
CA VAL A 136 5.82 -13.07 -16.01
C VAL A 136 4.38 -13.01 -16.50
N VAL A 137 3.60 -14.05 -16.24
CA VAL A 137 2.19 -14.14 -16.60
C VAL A 137 1.35 -13.88 -15.38
N ILE A 138 0.49 -12.87 -15.44
CA ILE A 138 -0.39 -12.46 -14.36
C ILE A 138 -1.82 -12.79 -14.76
N ALA A 139 -2.43 -13.74 -14.03
CA ALA A 139 -3.86 -14.00 -14.10
C ALA A 139 -4.58 -12.98 -13.21
N TYR A 140 -5.41 -12.15 -13.81
CA TYR A 140 -6.15 -11.08 -13.14
C TYR A 140 -7.64 -11.33 -13.27
N LYS A 141 -8.39 -11.12 -12.19
CA LYS A 141 -9.84 -11.22 -12.20
C LYS A 141 -10.44 -10.13 -11.32
N GLN A 142 -11.39 -9.39 -11.86
CA GLN A 142 -12.16 -8.41 -11.12
C GLN A 142 -13.65 -8.78 -11.15
N SER A 143 -14.27 -8.75 -9.97
CA SER A 143 -15.73 -8.85 -9.79
C SER A 143 -16.38 -7.47 -9.92
N LEU A 144 -17.66 -7.34 -9.54
CA LEU A 144 -18.36 -6.07 -9.58
C LEU A 144 -17.60 -5.00 -8.79
N PRO A 145 -17.20 -3.87 -9.42
CA PRO A 145 -16.34 -2.87 -8.78
C PRO A 145 -17.09 -1.89 -7.87
N PHE A 146 -18.40 -2.03 -7.72
CA PHE A 146 -19.22 -1.12 -6.93
C PHE A 146 -19.71 -1.81 -5.67
N HIS A 147 -19.61 -1.09 -4.53
CA HIS A 147 -20.14 -1.56 -3.26
C HIS A 147 -20.92 -0.45 -2.59
N LEU A 148 -22.09 -0.77 -2.07
CA LEU A 148 -22.90 0.11 -1.25
C LEU A 148 -23.08 -0.53 0.13
N THR A 149 -22.66 0.19 1.16
CA THR A 149 -22.86 -0.20 2.56
C THR A 149 -23.80 0.79 3.23
N LEU A 150 -24.84 0.29 3.86
CA LEU A 150 -25.76 1.08 4.66
C LEU A 150 -25.63 0.65 6.12
N GLY A 151 -25.62 1.62 7.03
CA GLY A 151 -25.53 1.37 8.47
C GLY A 151 -26.54 2.22 9.24
N LEU A 152 -27.02 1.66 10.34
CA LEU A 152 -27.84 2.35 11.32
C LEU A 152 -27.35 1.93 12.70
N ASP A 153 -27.00 2.88 13.53
CA ASP A 153 -26.49 2.64 14.87
C ASP A 153 -26.90 3.75 15.84
N ASP A 154 -26.69 3.51 17.13
CA ASP A 154 -27.00 4.43 18.23
C ASP A 154 -25.70 4.99 18.87
N SER A 155 -24.67 5.24 18.06
CA SER A 155 -23.34 5.71 18.50
C SER A 155 -23.22 7.23 18.60
N GLY A 156 -24.23 7.97 18.22
CA GLY A 156 -24.25 9.44 18.28
C GLY A 156 -24.30 10.00 19.71
N SER A 157 -24.10 11.32 19.83
CA SER A 157 -24.19 12.01 21.11
C SER A 157 -25.63 12.41 21.44
N LYS A 158 -25.97 12.53 22.73
CA LYS A 158 -27.27 13.05 23.17
C LYS A 158 -27.55 14.47 22.64
N ALA A 159 -26.53 15.30 22.55
CA ALA A 159 -26.67 16.70 22.16
C ALA A 159 -26.90 16.91 20.66
N THR A 160 -26.47 15.96 19.82
CA THR A 160 -26.54 16.09 18.34
C THR A 160 -27.28 14.94 17.66
N GLY A 161 -27.94 14.07 18.45
CA GLY A 161 -28.70 12.90 18.01
C GLY A 161 -27.94 11.60 18.14
N ARG A 162 -28.52 10.63 18.87
CA ARG A 162 -27.93 9.31 19.13
C ARG A 162 -28.03 8.42 17.91
N LEU A 163 -29.21 8.37 17.29
CA LEU A 163 -29.45 7.52 16.13
C LEU A 163 -28.71 8.09 14.92
N GLN A 164 -27.80 7.30 14.39
CA GLN A 164 -26.96 7.64 13.23
C GLN A 164 -27.30 6.71 12.06
N GLY A 165 -27.52 7.28 10.88
CA GLY A 165 -27.58 6.54 9.64
C GLY A 165 -26.35 6.85 8.80
N SER A 166 -25.76 5.82 8.22
CA SER A 166 -24.60 5.96 7.35
C SER A 166 -24.82 5.27 6.00
N ALA A 167 -24.23 5.83 4.97
CA ALA A 167 -24.16 5.24 3.64
C ALA A 167 -22.76 5.45 3.08
N THR A 168 -22.16 4.36 2.61
CA THR A 168 -20.85 4.40 1.94
C THR A 168 -20.96 3.77 0.57
N PHE A 169 -20.61 4.51 -0.46
CA PHE A 169 -20.47 4.03 -1.82
C PHE A 169 -18.98 3.96 -2.16
N SER A 170 -18.51 2.81 -2.61
CA SER A 170 -17.15 2.61 -3.09
C SER A 170 -17.12 2.16 -4.54
N TRP A 171 -16.10 2.61 -5.25
CA TRP A 171 -15.84 2.26 -6.63
C TRP A 171 -14.37 1.91 -6.81
N ASP A 172 -14.13 0.64 -7.10
CA ASP A 172 -12.81 0.09 -7.36
C ASP A 172 -12.41 0.31 -8.83
N ASN A 173 -11.15 0.66 -9.08
CA ASN A 173 -10.62 0.82 -10.44
C ASN A 173 -11.36 1.87 -11.30
N VAL A 174 -11.64 3.05 -10.74
CA VAL A 174 -12.33 4.14 -11.46
C VAL A 174 -11.62 4.50 -12.76
N LEU A 175 -10.29 4.63 -12.73
CA LEU A 175 -9.43 4.95 -13.87
C LEU A 175 -8.76 3.71 -14.47
N THR A 176 -9.08 2.51 -14.00
CA THR A 176 -8.41 1.25 -14.36
C THR A 176 -6.91 1.21 -14.01
N LEU A 177 -6.50 1.98 -13.01
CA LEU A 177 -5.10 2.13 -12.55
C LEU A 177 -4.86 1.52 -11.17
N ASN A 178 -5.69 0.55 -10.77
CA ASN A 178 -5.73 -0.05 -9.44
C ASN A 178 -6.07 0.97 -8.35
N ASP A 179 -6.77 2.01 -8.73
CA ASP A 179 -7.22 3.09 -7.88
C ASP A 179 -8.50 2.72 -7.13
N MET A 180 -8.72 3.36 -6.00
CA MET A 180 -9.88 3.15 -5.14
C MET A 180 -10.48 4.48 -4.76
N PHE A 181 -11.79 4.58 -4.90
CA PHE A 181 -12.57 5.72 -4.51
C PHE A 181 -13.69 5.29 -3.56
N TYR A 182 -13.94 6.06 -2.52
CA TYR A 182 -15.20 5.97 -1.79
C TYR A 182 -15.68 7.33 -1.28
N ILE A 183 -16.99 7.44 -1.16
CA ILE A 183 -17.68 8.53 -0.49
C ILE A 183 -18.56 7.94 0.62
N SER A 184 -18.47 8.52 1.80
CA SER A 184 -19.26 8.12 2.96
C SER A 184 -20.02 9.32 3.52
N GLY A 185 -21.29 9.12 3.81
CA GLY A 185 -22.14 10.11 4.48
C GLY A 185 -22.72 9.51 5.76
N THR A 186 -22.71 10.28 6.84
CA THR A 186 -23.38 9.94 8.11
C THR A 186 -24.27 11.10 8.53
N ARG A 187 -25.46 10.81 9.01
CA ARG A 187 -26.40 11.82 9.51
C ARG A 187 -27.12 11.29 10.75
N SER A 188 -27.29 12.16 11.73
CA SER A 188 -28.16 11.87 12.86
C SER A 188 -29.63 12.00 12.49
N PHE A 189 -30.44 11.17 13.10
CA PHE A 189 -31.90 11.22 13.03
C PHE A 189 -32.46 11.59 14.39
N LYS A 190 -33.52 12.39 14.40
CA LYS A 190 -34.27 12.69 15.62
C LYS A 190 -35.05 11.46 16.05
N ARG A 191 -35.09 11.21 17.35
CA ARG A 191 -35.87 10.16 17.97
C ARG A 191 -36.61 10.73 19.17
N ASP A 192 -37.87 10.38 19.31
CA ASP A 192 -38.73 10.89 20.40
C ASP A 192 -38.25 10.55 21.82
N SER A 193 -37.39 9.50 21.91
CA SER A 193 -36.76 9.10 23.17
C SER A 193 -35.43 9.79 23.47
N ASP A 194 -34.96 10.71 22.60
CA ASP A 194 -33.77 11.50 22.89
C ASP A 194 -34.14 12.61 23.90
N ASP A 195 -33.34 12.72 24.98
CA ASP A 195 -33.51 13.72 26.02
C ASP A 195 -33.13 15.16 25.59
N ALA A 196 -32.83 15.34 24.29
CA ALA A 196 -32.42 16.64 23.76
C ALA A 196 -33.66 17.45 23.36
N GLU A 197 -33.84 18.61 24.00
CA GLU A 197 -34.89 19.56 23.68
C GLU A 197 -34.47 20.47 22.50
N GLY A 198 -35.44 20.82 21.64
CA GLY A 198 -35.26 21.76 20.55
C GLY A 198 -34.72 21.12 19.27
N ASP A 199 -33.96 21.91 18.48
CA ASP A 199 -33.38 21.47 17.21
C ASP A 199 -31.95 21.05 17.39
N TYR A 200 -31.62 19.83 16.91
CA TYR A 200 -30.28 19.25 16.99
C TYR A 200 -30.02 18.35 15.80
N GLY A 201 -28.76 18.16 15.47
CA GLY A 201 -28.35 17.24 14.41
C GLY A 201 -26.86 17.25 14.15
N SER A 202 -26.40 16.21 13.49
CA SER A 202 -25.04 16.13 12.96
C SER A 202 -25.02 15.52 11.57
N LYS A 203 -24.05 15.93 10.77
CA LYS A 203 -23.81 15.42 9.42
C LYS A 203 -22.34 15.36 9.16
N ASN A 204 -21.87 14.23 8.63
CA ASN A 204 -20.51 14.07 8.14
C ASN A 204 -20.52 13.57 6.69
N ILE A 205 -19.64 14.11 5.87
CA ILE A 205 -19.36 13.62 4.52
C ILE A 205 -17.85 13.42 4.42
N SER A 206 -17.41 12.26 3.97
CA SER A 206 -16.01 11.94 3.76
C SER A 206 -15.78 11.43 2.34
N LEU A 207 -14.69 11.87 1.75
CA LEU A 207 -14.20 11.47 0.44
C LEU A 207 -12.81 10.83 0.60
N TYR A 208 -12.57 9.76 -0.13
CA TYR A 208 -11.29 9.10 -0.17
C TYR A 208 -10.97 8.67 -1.60
N TYR A 209 -9.74 8.93 -2.02
CA TYR A 209 -9.21 8.44 -3.27
C TYR A 209 -7.77 7.98 -3.08
N SER A 210 -7.39 6.86 -3.65
CA SER A 210 -6.01 6.39 -3.63
C SER A 210 -5.62 5.68 -4.91
N ILE A 211 -4.39 5.91 -5.34
CA ILE A 211 -3.83 5.37 -6.56
C ILE A 211 -2.40 4.88 -6.30
N PRO A 212 -2.08 3.61 -6.62
CA PRO A 212 -0.72 3.10 -6.57
C PRO A 212 0.04 3.52 -7.82
N TRP A 213 1.33 3.71 -7.70
CA TRP A 213 2.25 3.84 -8.82
C TRP A 213 3.55 3.13 -8.49
N LYS A 214 3.66 1.86 -8.93
CA LYS A 214 4.83 1.01 -8.66
C LYS A 214 5.08 0.87 -7.14
N ASN A 215 6.14 1.52 -6.64
CA ASN A 215 6.50 1.54 -5.22
C ASN A 215 5.88 2.70 -4.45
N TYR A 216 5.03 3.50 -5.07
CA TYR A 216 4.37 4.65 -4.46
C TYR A 216 2.88 4.42 -4.31
N LEU A 217 2.30 5.04 -3.29
CA LEU A 217 0.86 5.12 -3.07
C LEU A 217 0.48 6.55 -2.72
N LEU A 218 -0.28 7.21 -3.59
CA LEU A 218 -0.89 8.50 -3.30
C LEU A 218 -2.27 8.27 -2.70
N THR A 219 -2.56 8.93 -1.59
CA THR A 219 -3.85 8.91 -0.91
C THR A 219 -4.32 10.34 -0.70
N LEU A 220 -5.54 10.63 -1.15
CA LEU A 220 -6.23 11.91 -0.95
C LEU A 220 -7.46 11.64 -0.10
N SER A 221 -7.66 12.41 0.94
CA SER A 221 -8.86 12.34 1.78
C SER A 221 -9.37 13.73 2.12
N GLY A 222 -10.69 13.82 2.22
CA GLY A 222 -11.36 15.05 2.64
C GLY A 222 -12.58 14.70 3.47
N SER A 223 -12.90 15.51 4.48
CA SER A 223 -14.12 15.38 5.26
C SER A 223 -14.69 16.74 5.63
N LYS A 224 -16.00 16.76 5.71
CA LYS A 224 -16.77 17.92 6.21
C LYS A 224 -17.75 17.40 7.26
N TYR A 225 -17.61 17.92 8.46
CA TYR A 225 -18.49 17.64 9.58
C TYR A 225 -19.22 18.91 9.97
N SER A 226 -20.52 18.82 10.20
CA SER A 226 -21.34 19.90 10.72
C SER A 226 -22.28 19.37 11.80
N TYR A 227 -22.56 20.20 12.79
CA TYR A 227 -23.51 19.90 13.85
C TYR A 227 -24.25 21.16 14.28
N HIS A 228 -25.42 20.98 14.86
CA HIS A 228 -26.17 22.00 15.57
C HIS A 228 -26.88 21.38 16.77
N GLN A 229 -27.06 22.20 17.78
CA GLN A 229 -27.79 21.85 19.00
C GLN A 229 -28.47 23.08 19.60
N THR A 230 -29.58 22.87 20.24
CA THR A 230 -30.25 23.91 21.01
C THR A 230 -29.65 23.93 22.42
N VAL A 231 -29.26 25.10 22.87
CA VAL A 231 -28.77 25.37 24.22
C VAL A 231 -29.75 26.28 24.93
N ALA A 232 -30.24 25.81 26.08
CA ALA A 232 -31.14 26.60 26.92
C ALA A 232 -30.36 27.72 27.58
N GLY A 233 -30.81 28.98 27.36
CA GLY A 233 -30.31 30.16 28.07
C GLY A 233 -31.27 30.54 29.20
N ALA A 234 -30.94 31.59 29.94
CA ALA A 234 -31.71 32.05 31.09
C ALA A 234 -33.09 32.62 30.71
N PHE A 235 -33.22 33.18 29.49
CA PHE A 235 -34.46 33.84 29.03
C PHE A 235 -34.93 33.30 27.67
N GLU A 236 -34.03 32.76 26.87
CA GLU A 236 -34.32 32.21 25.54
C GLU A 236 -33.35 31.10 25.19
N SER A 237 -33.71 30.25 24.22
CA SER A 237 -32.84 29.17 23.73
C SER A 237 -32.05 29.67 22.54
N TYR A 238 -30.79 29.25 22.45
CA TYR A 238 -29.86 29.59 21.37
C TYR A 238 -29.53 28.33 20.55
N THR A 239 -29.39 28.50 19.23
CA THR A 239 -28.84 27.44 18.39
C THR A 239 -27.33 27.62 18.30
N TYR A 240 -26.59 26.63 18.86
CA TYR A 240 -25.14 26.54 18.72
C TYR A 240 -24.82 25.55 17.61
N SER A 241 -24.03 25.98 16.62
CA SER A 241 -23.65 25.13 15.50
C SER A 241 -22.18 25.26 15.17
N GLY A 242 -21.64 24.25 14.51
CA GLY A 242 -20.25 24.23 14.07
C GLY A 242 -20.06 23.47 12.78
N GLU A 243 -19.05 23.89 12.06
CA GLU A 243 -18.58 23.24 10.82
C GLU A 243 -17.08 23.03 10.91
N SER A 244 -16.63 21.84 10.52
CA SER A 244 -15.22 21.48 10.42
C SER A 244 -14.95 20.82 9.08
N GLN A 245 -13.89 21.27 8.40
CA GLN A 245 -13.42 20.70 7.15
C GLN A 245 -11.97 20.27 7.33
N GLN A 246 -11.63 19.09 6.81
CA GLN A 246 -10.27 18.57 6.80
C GLN A 246 -9.94 18.01 5.42
N MET A 247 -8.73 18.30 4.96
CA MET A 247 -8.15 17.71 3.75
C MET A 247 -6.76 17.17 4.07
N LYS A 248 -6.42 16.02 3.53
CA LYS A 248 -5.10 15.40 3.68
C LYS A 248 -4.68 14.76 2.35
N ALA A 249 -3.44 15.01 1.96
CA ALA A 249 -2.75 14.32 0.88
C ALA A 249 -1.55 13.58 1.48
N ASN A 250 -1.44 12.28 1.24
CA ASN A 250 -0.37 11.44 1.75
C ASN A 250 0.29 10.68 0.61
N LEU A 251 1.62 10.76 0.51
CA LEU A 251 2.44 9.99 -0.40
C LEU A 251 3.26 8.99 0.41
N SER A 252 3.04 7.71 0.13
CA SER A 252 3.81 6.60 0.71
C SER A 252 4.75 6.02 -0.33
N ARG A 253 5.98 5.68 0.07
CA ARG A 253 6.96 5.02 -0.79
C ARG A 253 7.52 3.78 -0.09
N LEU A 254 7.46 2.65 -0.78
CA LEU A 254 8.15 1.43 -0.36
C LEU A 254 9.66 1.63 -0.52
N LEU A 255 10.41 1.59 0.58
CA LEU A 255 11.86 1.70 0.60
C LEU A 255 12.55 0.33 0.51
N SER A 256 12.01 -0.65 1.24
CA SER A 256 12.58 -1.99 1.33
C SER A 256 11.48 -3.03 1.51
N ARG A 257 11.63 -4.14 0.80
CA ARG A 257 10.77 -5.32 0.92
C ARG A 257 11.66 -6.57 0.89
N GLY A 258 11.64 -7.32 1.97
CA GLY A 258 12.27 -8.63 2.11
C GLY A 258 11.23 -9.74 2.21
N SER A 259 11.68 -10.96 2.49
CA SER A 259 10.79 -12.09 2.79
C SER A 259 10.01 -11.88 4.09
N LEU A 260 10.62 -11.22 5.07
CA LEU A 260 10.09 -11.07 6.43
C LEU A 260 9.93 -9.62 6.86
N HIS A 261 10.10 -8.64 5.98
CA HIS A 261 9.94 -7.24 6.35
C HIS A 261 9.46 -6.37 5.19
N LYS A 262 8.81 -5.26 5.55
CA LYS A 262 8.47 -4.15 4.66
C LYS A 262 8.74 -2.83 5.37
N THR A 263 9.32 -1.87 4.65
CA THR A 263 9.59 -0.54 5.18
C THR A 263 9.06 0.51 4.23
N TYR A 264 8.24 1.42 4.73
CA TYR A 264 7.67 2.54 3.99
C TYR A 264 8.06 3.86 4.63
N VAL A 265 8.29 4.87 3.82
CA VAL A 265 8.31 6.27 4.24
C VAL A 265 7.02 6.92 3.77
N ASN A 266 6.42 7.75 4.62
CA ASN A 266 5.22 8.50 4.34
C ASN A 266 5.50 9.98 4.50
N ALA A 267 4.96 10.79 3.60
CA ALA A 267 4.94 12.23 3.70
C ALA A 267 3.50 12.71 3.47
N ALA A 268 2.97 13.49 4.38
CA ALA A 268 1.61 14.00 4.28
C ALA A 268 1.55 15.51 4.50
N LEU A 269 0.61 16.14 3.79
CA LEU A 269 0.20 17.52 3.98
C LEU A 269 -1.28 17.51 4.38
N TRP A 270 -1.64 18.33 5.35
CA TRP A 270 -3.02 18.42 5.78
C TRP A 270 -3.42 19.86 6.10
N THR A 271 -4.71 20.15 5.96
CA THR A 271 -5.32 21.41 6.40
C THR A 271 -6.64 21.11 7.11
N LYS A 272 -6.92 21.87 8.14
CA LYS A 272 -8.16 21.82 8.90
C LYS A 272 -8.70 23.24 9.11
N LYS A 273 -10.01 23.41 8.90
CA LYS A 273 -10.74 24.67 9.14
C LYS A 273 -11.92 24.34 10.04
N SER A 274 -12.24 25.20 10.99
CA SER A 274 -13.44 25.10 11.81
C SER A 274 -14.04 26.47 12.08
N HIS A 275 -15.35 26.52 12.08
CA HIS A 275 -16.17 27.69 12.35
C HIS A 275 -17.30 27.30 13.31
N ASN A 276 -17.63 28.17 14.24
CA ASN A 276 -18.75 27.98 15.15
C ASN A 276 -19.67 29.22 15.09
N TYR A 277 -20.93 28.98 15.36
CA TYR A 277 -21.99 29.98 15.23
C TYR A 277 -22.95 29.94 16.43
N ILE A 278 -23.50 31.09 16.80
CA ILE A 278 -24.65 31.20 17.68
C ILE A 278 -25.73 31.94 16.90
N ASN A 279 -26.94 31.35 16.75
CA ASN A 279 -28.04 31.87 15.96
C ASN A 279 -27.59 32.41 14.59
N ASP A 280 -26.82 31.57 13.83
CA ASP A 280 -26.24 31.89 12.52
C ASP A 280 -25.18 33.01 12.48
N THR A 281 -24.84 33.60 13.64
CA THR A 281 -23.74 34.58 13.75
C THR A 281 -22.46 33.88 14.08
N GLU A 282 -21.41 34.06 13.26
CA GLU A 282 -20.11 33.43 13.48
C GLU A 282 -19.41 33.96 14.72
N ILE A 283 -18.88 33.06 15.52
CA ILE A 283 -18.04 33.39 16.69
C ILE A 283 -16.60 33.51 16.18
N GLU A 284 -16.17 34.70 15.75
CA GLU A 284 -14.86 34.91 15.11
C GLU A 284 -13.67 34.43 15.96
N VAL A 285 -13.73 34.57 17.28
CA VAL A 285 -12.68 34.12 18.20
C VAL A 285 -12.50 32.59 18.24
N GLN A 286 -13.49 31.84 17.75
CA GLN A 286 -13.46 30.38 17.66
C GLN A 286 -13.08 29.89 16.24
N ARG A 287 -12.96 30.81 15.29
CA ARG A 287 -12.47 30.44 13.94
C ARG A 287 -11.06 29.90 14.01
N ARG A 288 -10.86 28.69 13.51
CA ARG A 288 -9.55 28.06 13.47
C ARG A 288 -9.21 27.62 12.04
N ARG A 289 -7.97 27.90 11.65
CA ARG A 289 -7.40 27.40 10.41
C ARG A 289 -5.99 26.91 10.71
N THR A 290 -5.78 25.62 10.56
CA THR A 290 -4.49 24.96 10.81
C THR A 290 -4.09 24.18 9.57
N ALA A 291 -2.79 24.12 9.32
CA ALA A 291 -2.19 23.29 8.31
C ALA A 291 -0.88 22.73 8.85
N GLY A 292 -0.46 21.60 8.35
CA GLY A 292 0.78 20.98 8.79
C GLY A 292 1.25 19.94 7.81
N TRP A 293 2.42 19.41 8.13
CA TRP A 293 3.02 18.30 7.42
C TRP A 293 3.41 17.21 8.42
N GLU A 294 3.49 16.00 7.91
CA GLU A 294 3.88 14.81 8.67
C GLU A 294 4.87 14.01 7.83
N VAL A 295 5.91 13.51 8.46
CA VAL A 295 6.81 12.51 7.87
C VAL A 295 6.89 11.35 8.84
N GLY A 296 6.71 10.13 8.33
CA GLY A 296 6.72 8.92 9.12
C GLY A 296 7.48 7.80 8.44
N LEU A 297 8.02 6.89 9.25
CA LEU A 297 8.62 5.65 8.80
C LEU A 297 7.81 4.51 9.40
N ASN A 298 7.27 3.64 8.54
CA ASN A 298 6.57 2.44 8.96
C ASN A 298 7.42 1.22 8.60
N HIS A 299 7.75 0.43 9.61
CA HIS A 299 8.47 -0.83 9.43
C HIS A 299 7.62 -1.97 9.97
N THR A 300 7.38 -2.97 9.13
CA THR A 300 6.68 -4.19 9.51
C THR A 300 7.66 -5.33 9.47
N GLN A 301 7.77 -6.09 10.57
CA GLN A 301 8.60 -7.28 10.68
C GLN A 301 7.71 -8.49 10.98
N TYR A 302 7.89 -9.56 10.20
CA TYR A 302 7.22 -10.84 10.39
C TYR A 302 8.18 -11.81 11.12
N ILE A 303 7.76 -12.34 12.27
CA ILE A 303 8.55 -13.29 13.09
C ILE A 303 7.64 -14.48 13.40
N GLY A 304 7.74 -15.55 12.59
CA GLY A 304 6.80 -16.67 12.67
C GLY A 304 5.36 -16.20 12.44
N GLU A 305 4.49 -16.42 13.43
CA GLU A 305 3.08 -15.95 13.39
C GLU A 305 2.90 -14.52 13.95
N THR A 306 3.97 -13.90 14.47
CA THR A 306 3.91 -12.57 15.07
C THR A 306 4.24 -11.49 14.04
N VAL A 307 3.46 -10.42 14.06
CA VAL A 307 3.69 -9.22 13.24
C VAL A 307 4.01 -8.05 14.17
N LEU A 308 5.18 -7.45 14.00
CA LEU A 308 5.60 -6.22 14.69
C LEU A 308 5.51 -5.05 13.72
N GLN A 309 4.87 -3.95 14.15
CA GLN A 309 4.73 -2.71 13.40
C GLN A 309 5.27 -1.54 14.22
#